data_4f221a4684c44584aad057d102f36ed1
#
_entry.id   4f221a4684c44584aad057d102f36ed1
#
_cell.length_a   1.000
_cell.length_b   1.000
_cell.length_c   1.000
_cell.angle_alpha   90.00
_cell.angle_beta   90.00
_cell.angle_gamma   90.00
#
_symmetry.space_group_name_H-M   'P 1'
#
loop_
_entity.id
_entity.type
_entity.pdbx_description
1 polymer ?
#
loop_
_entity_poly.entity_id
_entity_poly.type
_entity_poly.pdbx_seq_one_letter_code
_entity_poly.pdbx_strand_id
1 'polypeptide(L)'
;MFNIKGLTSEEVLSSRKLNGSNKITEKKKTTIFGLIIEAMNDPIIKILLIALGVKILFFLNDSDIYETIGIIVAIILATVISSLSEYGSEKAFQKLSKSTSNILVKVIRDSVVKNVSIEEVVKGDYVYLESGDKVPADGVIYNGSVYIDESMLSGETKEQYKSVNKKVYRGSVVVNGSGVFIVTGVGNETYYGKIAKDIQEKTPDSPLKNRLKVLGAFISKIGYICAFLVIVSYLFNVVVVQNNFDLDKIKLMLGSFKTFTPHL
;
A
#
# COMPACT_ATOMS: atom_id res chain seq x y z
N MET A 1 -7.25 10.63 -45.13
CA MET A 1 -8.15 9.76 -44.34
C MET A 1 -7.49 8.40 -44.26
N PHE A 2 -7.19 7.91 -43.07
CA PHE A 2 -6.49 6.62 -42.93
C PHE A 2 -7.46 5.49 -43.33
N ASN A 3 -7.07 4.65 -44.27
CA ASN A 3 -7.88 3.48 -44.70
C ASN A 3 -7.66 2.32 -43.70
N ILE A 4 -7.99 2.56 -42.41
CA ILE A 4 -7.81 1.62 -41.33
C ILE A 4 -9.19 1.28 -40.77
N LYS A 5 -9.57 0.00 -40.84
CA LYS A 5 -10.86 -0.46 -40.32
C LYS A 5 -10.94 -0.37 -38.79
N GLY A 6 -9.82 -0.62 -38.11
CA GLY A 6 -9.78 -0.72 -36.64
C GLY A 6 -10.57 -1.91 -36.11
N LEU A 7 -10.67 -2.02 -34.78
CA LEU A 7 -11.42 -3.08 -34.11
C LEU A 7 -12.94 -2.79 -34.14
N THR A 8 -13.73 -3.84 -34.27
CA THR A 8 -15.19 -3.80 -34.06
C THR A 8 -15.49 -3.82 -32.54
N SER A 9 -16.72 -3.45 -32.17
CA SER A 9 -17.15 -3.48 -30.76
C SER A 9 -17.04 -4.87 -30.11
N GLU A 10 -17.28 -5.94 -30.89
CA GLU A 10 -17.12 -7.33 -30.39
C GLU A 10 -15.66 -7.70 -30.17
N GLU A 11 -14.77 -7.31 -31.08
CA GLU A 11 -13.32 -7.53 -30.97
C GLU A 11 -12.74 -6.75 -29.80
N VAL A 12 -13.21 -5.54 -29.51
CA VAL A 12 -12.84 -4.76 -28.32
C VAL A 12 -13.22 -5.48 -27.04
N LEU A 13 -14.43 -6.02 -26.95
CA LEU A 13 -14.87 -6.80 -25.79
C LEU A 13 -14.05 -8.07 -25.61
N SER A 14 -13.76 -8.76 -26.71
CA SER A 14 -12.94 -9.99 -26.71
C SER A 14 -11.50 -9.67 -26.27
N SER A 15 -10.89 -8.63 -26.84
CA SER A 15 -9.55 -8.19 -26.44
C SER A 15 -9.48 -7.77 -24.98
N ARG A 16 -10.52 -7.08 -24.47
CA ARG A 16 -10.60 -6.70 -23.05
C ARG A 16 -10.70 -7.91 -22.12
N LYS A 17 -11.43 -8.95 -22.51
CA LYS A 17 -11.52 -10.20 -21.74
C LYS A 17 -10.20 -10.97 -21.70
N LEU A 18 -9.46 -11.00 -22.81
CA LEU A 18 -8.20 -11.73 -22.93
C LEU A 18 -7.00 -11.00 -22.32
N ASN A 19 -6.90 -9.69 -22.58
CA ASN A 19 -5.70 -8.90 -22.25
C ASN A 19 -5.93 -7.90 -21.11
N GLY A 20 -7.15 -7.83 -20.55
CA GLY A 20 -7.50 -6.87 -19.51
C GLY A 20 -7.79 -5.46 -20.03
N SER A 21 -7.95 -4.52 -19.10
CA SER A 21 -8.12 -3.09 -19.38
C SER A 21 -6.80 -2.35 -19.28
N ASN A 22 -6.71 -1.17 -19.89
CA ASN A 22 -5.51 -0.32 -19.79
C ASN A 22 -5.39 0.40 -18.44
N LYS A 23 -5.93 -0.21 -17.37
CA LYS A 23 -5.76 0.26 -15.99
C LYS A 23 -4.45 -0.25 -15.41
N ILE A 24 -3.71 0.63 -14.76
CA ILE A 24 -2.60 0.22 -13.91
C ILE A 24 -3.21 -0.16 -12.58
N THR A 25 -2.82 -1.32 -12.06
CA THR A 25 -3.29 -1.78 -10.76
C THR A 25 -2.80 -0.82 -9.67
N GLU A 26 -3.74 -0.13 -9.05
CA GLU A 26 -3.46 0.66 -7.85
C GLU A 26 -3.23 -0.31 -6.67
N LYS A 27 -2.45 0.13 -5.69
CA LYS A 27 -2.27 -0.60 -4.43
C LYS A 27 -3.64 -0.98 -3.87
N LYS A 28 -3.81 -2.23 -3.42
CA LYS A 28 -5.08 -2.72 -2.87
C LYS A 28 -5.59 -1.71 -1.83
N LYS A 29 -6.85 -1.31 -1.98
CA LYS A 29 -7.53 -0.44 -1.01
C LYS A 29 -7.47 -1.11 0.35
N THR A 30 -6.81 -0.48 1.30
CA THR A 30 -6.86 -0.91 2.69
C THR A 30 -8.26 -0.68 3.22
N THR A 31 -8.89 -1.74 3.67
CA THR A 31 -10.17 -1.66 4.36
C THR A 31 -9.94 -1.08 5.75
N ILE A 32 -10.91 -0.33 6.32
CA ILE A 32 -10.82 0.20 7.70
C ILE A 32 -10.43 -0.90 8.68
N PHE A 33 -10.98 -2.10 8.52
CA PHE A 33 -10.63 -3.26 9.34
C PHE A 33 -9.16 -3.69 9.16
N GLY A 34 -8.61 -3.62 7.95
CA GLY A 34 -7.20 -3.85 7.69
C GLY A 34 -6.29 -2.83 8.39
N LEU A 35 -6.69 -1.54 8.38
CA LEU A 35 -5.98 -0.47 9.08
C LEU A 35 -6.02 -0.66 10.61
N ILE A 36 -7.13 -1.13 11.17
CA ILE A 36 -7.23 -1.46 12.60
C ILE A 36 -6.25 -2.58 12.96
N ILE A 37 -6.20 -3.66 12.17
CA ILE A 37 -5.24 -4.76 12.40
C ILE A 37 -3.79 -4.26 12.26
N GLU A 38 -3.52 -3.39 11.29
CA GLU A 38 -2.19 -2.80 11.10
C GLU A 38 -1.83 -1.89 12.28
N ALA A 39 -2.76 -1.08 12.78
CA ALA A 39 -2.58 -0.25 13.97
C ALA A 39 -2.28 -1.10 15.22
N MET A 40 -2.91 -2.28 15.38
CA MET A 40 -2.60 -3.21 16.48
C MET A 40 -1.16 -3.75 16.43
N ASN A 41 -0.49 -3.65 15.28
CA ASN A 41 0.92 -4.00 15.16
C ASN A 41 1.88 -2.89 15.62
N ASP A 42 1.36 -1.70 15.93
CA ASP A 42 2.17 -0.62 16.50
C ASP A 42 2.82 -1.05 17.82
N PRO A 43 4.13 -0.79 18.04
CA PRO A 43 4.83 -1.17 19.24
C PRO A 43 4.19 -0.64 20.53
N ILE A 44 3.64 0.58 20.51
CA ILE A 44 3.01 1.21 21.68
C ILE A 44 1.71 0.48 22.03
N ILE A 45 0.87 0.20 21.03
CA ILE A 45 -0.39 -0.52 21.22
C ILE A 45 -0.12 -1.96 21.69
N LYS A 46 0.92 -2.63 21.16
CA LYS A 46 1.34 -3.95 21.65
C LYS A 46 1.72 -3.96 23.13
N ILE A 47 2.47 -2.96 23.58
CA ILE A 47 2.83 -2.83 24.99
C ILE A 47 1.59 -2.68 25.87
N LEU A 48 0.64 -1.82 25.45
CA LEU A 48 -0.62 -1.63 26.18
C LEU A 48 -1.46 -2.91 26.21
N LEU A 49 -1.52 -3.67 25.10
CA LEU A 49 -2.21 -4.96 25.04
C LEU A 49 -1.56 -6.00 25.95
N ILE A 50 -0.23 -6.06 26.02
CA ILE A 50 0.49 -6.94 26.92
C ILE A 50 0.23 -6.55 28.38
N ALA A 51 0.28 -5.25 28.68
CA ALA A 51 -0.02 -4.75 30.03
C ALA A 51 -1.45 -5.09 30.46
N LEU A 52 -2.42 -4.92 29.57
CA LEU A 52 -3.80 -5.31 29.81
C LEU A 52 -3.92 -6.82 30.03
N GLY A 53 -3.25 -7.64 29.23
CA GLY A 53 -3.25 -9.10 29.36
C GLY A 53 -2.65 -9.56 30.71
N VAL A 54 -1.53 -8.97 31.10
CA VAL A 54 -0.92 -9.24 32.42
C VAL A 54 -1.86 -8.83 33.54
N LYS A 55 -2.49 -7.66 33.45
CA LYS A 55 -3.44 -7.20 34.46
C LYS A 55 -4.64 -8.14 34.59
N ILE A 56 -5.22 -8.58 33.49
CA ILE A 56 -6.32 -9.52 33.50
C ILE A 56 -5.92 -10.86 34.13
N LEU A 57 -4.71 -11.37 33.85
CA LEU A 57 -4.24 -12.64 34.38
C LEU A 57 -3.94 -12.64 35.89
N PHE A 58 -3.38 -11.52 36.39
CA PHE A 58 -2.84 -11.48 37.75
C PHE A 58 -3.67 -10.65 38.74
N PHE A 59 -4.51 -9.72 38.27
CA PHE A 59 -5.19 -8.73 39.11
C PHE A 59 -6.72 -8.70 38.95
N LEU A 60 -7.34 -9.83 38.55
CA LEU A 60 -8.79 -9.93 38.42
C LEU A 60 -9.56 -9.66 39.73
N ASN A 61 -8.91 -9.78 40.89
CA ASN A 61 -9.51 -9.56 42.18
C ASN A 61 -9.24 -8.19 42.82
N ASP A 62 -8.43 -7.34 42.16
CA ASP A 62 -8.18 -6.00 42.66
C ASP A 62 -9.28 -5.02 42.21
N SER A 63 -9.73 -4.19 43.15
CA SER A 63 -10.88 -3.30 43.03
C SER A 63 -10.69 -2.16 42.01
N ASP A 64 -9.56 -2.07 41.30
CA ASP A 64 -9.23 -1.00 40.39
C ASP A 64 -9.75 -1.25 38.95
N ILE A 65 -11.07 -1.43 38.86
CA ILE A 65 -11.78 -1.48 37.56
C ILE A 65 -11.52 -0.21 36.74
N TYR A 66 -11.40 0.95 37.38
CA TYR A 66 -11.17 2.23 36.70
C TYR A 66 -9.88 2.27 35.91
N GLU A 67 -8.78 1.69 36.42
CA GLU A 67 -7.50 1.61 35.72
C GLU A 67 -7.59 0.70 34.48
N THR A 68 -8.27 -0.44 34.61
CA THR A 68 -8.49 -1.38 33.50
C THR A 68 -9.31 -0.73 32.39
N ILE A 69 -10.40 -0.03 32.76
CA ILE A 69 -11.22 0.75 31.82
C ILE A 69 -10.37 1.84 31.15
N GLY A 70 -9.52 2.54 31.91
CA GLY A 70 -8.63 3.55 31.37
C GLY A 70 -7.68 3.00 30.30
N ILE A 71 -7.06 1.84 30.52
CA ILE A 71 -6.19 1.17 29.54
C ILE A 71 -6.98 0.78 28.28
N ILE A 72 -8.17 0.19 28.44
CA ILE A 72 -9.02 -0.21 27.32
C ILE A 72 -9.42 1.02 26.48
N VAL A 73 -9.85 2.10 27.15
CA VAL A 73 -10.21 3.36 26.47
C VAL A 73 -9.01 3.94 25.74
N ALA A 74 -7.83 3.93 26.35
CA ALA A 74 -6.60 4.43 25.70
C ALA A 74 -6.24 3.62 24.45
N ILE A 75 -6.35 2.28 24.50
CA ILE A 75 -6.12 1.42 23.33
C ILE A 75 -7.11 1.73 22.22
N ILE A 76 -8.41 1.83 22.55
CA ILE A 76 -9.46 2.13 21.57
C ILE A 76 -9.22 3.49 20.92
N LEU A 77 -8.97 4.53 21.72
CA LEU A 77 -8.73 5.87 21.21
C LEU A 77 -7.47 5.92 20.32
N ALA A 78 -6.37 5.33 20.77
CA ALA A 78 -5.13 5.29 19.98
C ALA A 78 -5.35 4.56 18.64
N THR A 79 -6.02 3.41 18.65
CA THR A 79 -6.31 2.62 17.45
C THR A 79 -7.24 3.37 16.50
N VAL A 80 -8.31 3.98 17.02
CA VAL A 80 -9.28 4.73 16.20
C VAL A 80 -8.63 5.97 15.58
N ILE A 81 -7.89 6.76 16.36
CA ILE A 81 -7.22 7.98 15.87
C ILE A 81 -6.20 7.62 14.80
N SER A 82 -5.36 6.60 15.02
CA SER A 82 -4.38 6.12 14.05
C SER A 82 -5.05 5.68 12.74
N SER A 83 -6.07 4.81 12.84
CA SER A 83 -6.78 4.27 11.67
C SER A 83 -7.54 5.36 10.90
N LEU A 84 -8.17 6.32 11.56
CA LEU A 84 -8.87 7.43 10.92
C LEU A 84 -7.90 8.39 10.21
N SER A 85 -6.77 8.68 10.82
CA SER A 85 -5.72 9.52 10.23
C SER A 85 -5.17 8.90 8.94
N GLU A 86 -4.87 7.59 8.97
CA GLU A 86 -4.35 6.87 7.82
C GLU A 86 -5.40 6.75 6.70
N TYR A 87 -6.65 6.42 7.05
CA TYR A 87 -7.76 6.37 6.11
C TYR A 87 -8.02 7.71 5.43
N GLY A 88 -7.99 8.82 6.20
CA GLY A 88 -8.16 10.17 5.67
C GLY A 88 -7.07 10.54 4.67
N SER A 89 -5.81 10.24 5.00
CA SER A 89 -4.65 10.48 4.15
C SER A 89 -4.72 9.67 2.84
N GLU A 90 -5.06 8.39 2.92
CA GLU A 90 -5.20 7.52 1.76
C GLU A 90 -6.34 7.97 0.83
N LYS A 91 -7.50 8.33 1.39
CA LYS A 91 -8.65 8.84 0.62
C LYS A 91 -8.34 10.16 -0.09
N ALA A 92 -7.61 11.07 0.56
CA ALA A 92 -7.16 12.32 -0.04
C ALA A 92 -6.21 12.06 -1.22
N PHE A 93 -5.26 11.15 -1.05
CA PHE A 93 -4.34 10.73 -2.11
C PHE A 93 -5.07 10.10 -3.30
N GLN A 94 -6.03 9.20 -3.05
CA GLN A 94 -6.83 8.58 -4.12
C GLN A 94 -7.68 9.62 -4.88
N LYS A 95 -8.20 10.65 -4.21
CA LYS A 95 -8.96 11.71 -4.88
C LYS A 95 -8.08 12.53 -5.82
N LEU A 96 -6.85 12.84 -5.40
CA LEU A 96 -5.86 13.53 -6.24
C LEU A 96 -5.45 12.67 -7.45
N SER A 97 -5.18 11.39 -7.25
CA SER A 97 -4.81 10.46 -8.32
C SER A 97 -5.93 10.31 -9.37
N LYS A 98 -7.19 10.22 -8.94
CA LYS A 98 -8.34 10.09 -9.87
C LYS A 98 -8.59 11.33 -10.70
N SER A 99 -8.30 12.52 -10.23
CA SER A 99 -8.48 13.75 -11.00
C SER A 99 -7.58 13.83 -12.23
N THR A 100 -6.50 13.02 -12.24
CA THR A 100 -5.52 12.98 -13.35
C THR A 100 -5.86 11.89 -14.40
N SER A 101 -6.86 11.05 -14.20
CA SER A 101 -7.15 9.86 -15.03
C SER A 101 -8.17 10.06 -16.15
N ASN A 102 -8.78 11.24 -16.28
CA ASN A 102 -9.78 11.52 -17.35
C ASN A 102 -9.14 12.01 -18.67
N ILE A 103 -8.09 11.31 -19.14
CA ILE A 103 -7.47 11.62 -20.42
C ILE A 103 -8.27 10.89 -21.50
N LEU A 104 -8.79 11.65 -22.48
CA LEU A 104 -9.43 11.10 -23.68
C LEU A 104 -8.37 10.89 -24.76
N VAL A 105 -8.49 9.78 -25.47
CA VAL A 105 -7.60 9.39 -26.57
C VAL A 105 -8.40 9.07 -27.82
N LYS A 106 -7.84 9.39 -28.98
CA LYS A 106 -8.45 9.19 -30.27
C LYS A 106 -8.12 7.77 -30.78
N VAL A 107 -9.11 6.88 -30.80
CA VAL A 107 -8.97 5.52 -31.33
C VAL A 107 -9.76 5.37 -32.65
N ILE A 108 -9.25 4.56 -33.55
CA ILE A 108 -9.92 4.21 -34.78
C ILE A 108 -10.61 2.85 -34.58
N ARG A 109 -11.95 2.87 -34.54
CA ARG A 109 -12.79 1.66 -34.41
C ARG A 109 -13.92 1.74 -35.40
N ASP A 110 -14.27 0.63 -36.06
CA ASP A 110 -15.30 0.59 -37.09
C ASP A 110 -15.09 1.62 -38.23
N SER A 111 -13.83 1.88 -38.62
CA SER A 111 -13.43 2.92 -39.61
C SER A 111 -13.72 4.36 -39.16
N VAL A 112 -14.06 4.60 -37.90
CA VAL A 112 -14.39 5.92 -37.35
C VAL A 112 -13.44 6.27 -36.23
N VAL A 113 -13.00 7.53 -36.14
CA VAL A 113 -12.24 8.05 -35.00
C VAL A 113 -13.22 8.32 -33.86
N LYS A 114 -12.99 7.66 -32.72
CA LYS A 114 -13.79 7.79 -31.51
C LYS A 114 -12.89 8.27 -30.36
N ASN A 115 -13.39 9.19 -29.54
CA ASN A 115 -12.73 9.58 -28.30
C ASN A 115 -13.15 8.60 -27.19
N VAL A 116 -12.19 7.92 -26.61
CA VAL A 116 -12.40 6.98 -25.50
C VAL A 116 -11.50 7.35 -24.32
N SER A 117 -11.89 6.94 -23.12
CA SER A 117 -11.01 7.08 -21.97
C SER A 117 -9.74 6.26 -22.17
N ILE A 118 -8.60 6.76 -21.69
CA ILE A 118 -7.32 6.05 -21.70
C ILE A 118 -7.45 4.62 -21.12
N GLU A 119 -8.33 4.42 -20.14
CA GLU A 119 -8.57 3.13 -19.49
C GLU A 119 -9.33 2.13 -20.38
N GLU A 120 -10.03 2.64 -21.41
CA GLU A 120 -10.84 1.82 -22.33
C GLU A 120 -10.07 1.34 -23.55
N VAL A 121 -8.83 1.79 -23.72
CA VAL A 121 -7.93 1.32 -24.78
C VAL A 121 -7.64 -0.16 -24.56
N VAL A 122 -7.66 -0.95 -25.63
CA VAL A 122 -7.38 -2.39 -25.60
C VAL A 122 -6.26 -2.75 -26.56
N LYS A 123 -5.65 -3.91 -26.33
CA LYS A 123 -4.63 -4.44 -27.25
C LYS A 123 -5.25 -4.68 -28.64
N GLY A 124 -4.55 -4.20 -29.67
CA GLY A 124 -5.03 -4.23 -31.07
C GLY A 124 -5.74 -2.96 -31.52
N ASP A 125 -6.04 -2.01 -30.62
CA ASP A 125 -6.56 -0.70 -31.01
C ASP A 125 -5.57 0.07 -31.88
N TYR A 126 -6.10 0.81 -32.85
CA TYR A 126 -5.36 1.81 -33.59
C TYR A 126 -5.59 3.18 -32.94
N VAL A 127 -4.54 3.78 -32.45
CA VAL A 127 -4.59 5.08 -31.75
C VAL A 127 -3.95 6.14 -32.62
N TYR A 128 -4.66 7.24 -32.82
CA TYR A 128 -4.17 8.41 -33.56
C TYR A 128 -3.50 9.37 -32.55
N LEU A 129 -2.29 9.78 -32.89
CA LEU A 129 -1.47 10.71 -32.10
C LEU A 129 -1.20 11.98 -32.91
N GLU A 130 -1.28 13.10 -32.19
CA GLU A 130 -0.88 14.43 -32.66
C GLU A 130 0.09 15.07 -31.65
N SER A 131 0.73 16.14 -32.08
CA SER A 131 1.60 16.94 -31.20
C SER A 131 0.85 17.38 -29.93
N GLY A 132 1.45 17.15 -28.76
CA GLY A 132 0.87 17.38 -27.43
C GLY A 132 0.18 16.18 -26.82
N ASP A 133 -0.13 15.14 -27.60
CA ASP A 133 -0.79 13.95 -27.07
C ASP A 133 0.16 13.09 -26.25
N LYS A 134 -0.39 12.46 -25.19
CA LYS A 134 0.31 11.41 -24.43
C LYS A 134 0.01 10.05 -25.03
N VAL A 135 1.03 9.23 -25.18
CA VAL A 135 0.91 7.84 -25.61
C VAL A 135 0.17 7.04 -24.54
N PRO A 136 -1.04 6.49 -24.81
CA PRO A 136 -1.89 5.86 -23.80
C PRO A 136 -1.47 4.44 -23.41
N ALA A 137 -0.78 3.73 -24.29
CA ALA A 137 -0.41 2.32 -24.17
C ALA A 137 0.85 2.03 -24.96
N ASP A 138 1.50 0.88 -24.71
CA ASP A 138 2.64 0.48 -25.52
C ASP A 138 2.19 -0.01 -26.88
N GLY A 139 2.97 0.32 -27.92
CA GLY A 139 2.61 -0.08 -29.27
C GLY A 139 3.73 0.10 -30.27
N VAL A 140 3.34 -0.01 -31.55
CA VAL A 140 4.23 0.13 -32.70
C VAL A 140 3.59 1.09 -33.70
N ILE A 141 4.36 2.04 -34.20
CA ILE A 141 3.89 2.98 -35.24
C ILE A 141 3.47 2.18 -36.50
N TYR A 142 2.21 2.33 -36.87
CA TYR A 142 1.63 1.71 -38.06
C TYR A 142 1.72 2.61 -39.29
N ASN A 143 1.48 3.92 -39.10
CA ASN A 143 1.51 4.89 -40.19
C ASN A 143 1.91 6.27 -39.63
N GLY A 144 2.63 7.06 -40.43
CA GLY A 144 3.12 8.37 -40.06
C GLY A 144 4.45 8.34 -39.36
N SER A 145 4.83 9.48 -38.77
CA SER A 145 6.05 9.63 -37.98
C SER A 145 5.88 10.71 -36.94
N VAL A 146 6.51 10.52 -35.79
CA VAL A 146 6.39 11.39 -34.64
C VAL A 146 7.74 11.59 -33.96
N TYR A 147 7.97 12.76 -33.38
CA TYR A 147 9.02 13.00 -32.41
C TYR A 147 8.43 12.85 -31.03
N ILE A 148 9.02 11.99 -30.21
CA ILE A 148 8.49 11.61 -28.90
C ILE A 148 9.53 11.92 -27.81
N ASP A 149 9.05 12.55 -26.75
CA ASP A 149 9.80 12.69 -25.50
C ASP A 149 9.50 11.47 -24.61
N GLU A 150 10.54 10.67 -24.36
CA GLU A 150 10.50 9.48 -23.48
C GLU A 150 11.18 9.75 -22.13
N SER A 151 11.44 11.02 -21.76
CA SER A 151 12.18 11.41 -20.56
C SER A 151 11.56 10.88 -19.27
N MET A 152 10.23 10.75 -19.21
CA MET A 152 9.54 10.15 -18.06
C MET A 152 9.86 8.66 -17.83
N LEU A 153 10.38 7.97 -18.86
CA LEU A 153 10.71 6.54 -18.79
C LEU A 153 12.21 6.30 -18.68
N SER A 154 12.99 7.01 -19.49
CA SER A 154 14.44 6.83 -19.59
C SER A 154 15.26 7.82 -18.75
N GLY A 155 14.66 8.95 -18.35
CA GLY A 155 15.36 10.08 -17.74
C GLY A 155 16.14 10.95 -18.75
N GLU A 156 16.18 10.57 -20.03
CA GLU A 156 16.87 11.32 -21.08
C GLU A 156 15.91 12.30 -21.75
N THR A 157 16.26 13.57 -21.77
CA THR A 157 15.44 14.66 -22.35
C THR A 157 15.53 14.77 -23.87
N LYS A 158 16.22 13.86 -24.54
CA LYS A 158 16.38 13.91 -25.99
C LYS A 158 15.16 13.32 -26.69
N GLU A 159 14.54 14.15 -27.54
CA GLU A 159 13.44 13.71 -28.41
C GLU A 159 13.90 12.60 -29.36
N GLN A 160 13.07 11.56 -29.47
CA GLN A 160 13.34 10.42 -30.32
C GLN A 160 12.41 10.41 -31.55
N TYR A 161 12.99 10.31 -32.73
CA TYR A 161 12.25 10.12 -33.98
C TYR A 161 11.74 8.68 -34.08
N LYS A 162 10.42 8.51 -34.20
CA LYS A 162 9.77 7.21 -34.38
C LYS A 162 8.99 7.21 -35.71
N SER A 163 9.34 6.30 -36.57
CA SER A 163 8.66 6.02 -37.84
C SER A 163 7.98 4.65 -37.81
N VAL A 164 7.41 4.24 -38.92
CA VAL A 164 6.73 2.94 -39.07
C VAL A 164 7.60 1.79 -38.52
N ASN A 165 6.98 0.86 -37.82
CA ASN A 165 7.58 -0.28 -37.11
C ASN A 165 8.46 0.07 -35.91
N LYS A 166 8.55 1.34 -35.48
CA LYS A 166 9.21 1.70 -34.22
C LYS A 166 8.27 1.63 -33.05
N LYS A 167 8.80 1.19 -31.91
CA LYS A 167 8.05 1.08 -30.64
C LYS A 167 7.81 2.45 -30.03
N VAL A 168 6.64 2.62 -29.45
CA VAL A 168 6.24 3.75 -28.61
C VAL A 168 5.75 3.20 -27.26
N TYR A 169 6.00 3.95 -26.21
CA TYR A 169 5.75 3.51 -24.85
C TYR A 169 4.74 4.41 -24.15
N ARG A 170 3.90 3.81 -23.33
CA ARG A 170 2.93 4.50 -22.49
C ARG A 170 3.60 5.58 -21.64
N GLY A 171 2.99 6.77 -21.58
CA GLY A 171 3.46 7.89 -20.77
C GLY A 171 4.37 8.85 -21.49
N SER A 172 4.92 8.47 -22.65
CA SER A 172 5.67 9.38 -23.51
C SER A 172 4.77 10.46 -24.10
N VAL A 173 5.35 11.60 -24.47
CA VAL A 173 4.62 12.75 -25.03
C VAL A 173 5.05 12.97 -26.48
N VAL A 174 4.11 13.15 -27.39
CA VAL A 174 4.39 13.54 -28.78
C VAL A 174 4.75 15.02 -28.82
N VAL A 175 5.98 15.33 -29.18
CA VAL A 175 6.46 16.72 -29.31
C VAL A 175 6.07 17.31 -30.65
N ASN A 176 6.26 16.53 -31.73
CA ASN A 176 5.97 16.99 -33.08
C ASN A 176 5.60 15.83 -33.99
N GLY A 177 4.84 16.12 -35.06
CA GLY A 177 4.37 15.15 -36.03
C GLY A 177 2.99 14.56 -35.70
N SER A 178 2.57 13.61 -36.51
CA SER A 178 1.33 12.85 -36.31
C SER A 178 1.47 11.44 -36.88
N GLY A 179 0.73 10.51 -36.31
CA GLY A 179 0.77 9.12 -36.75
C GLY A 179 -0.29 8.26 -36.10
N VAL A 180 -0.41 7.07 -36.60
CA VAL A 180 -1.26 6.02 -36.02
C VAL A 180 -0.35 4.91 -35.53
N PHE A 181 -0.56 4.44 -34.31
CA PHE A 181 0.11 3.26 -33.79
C PHE A 181 -0.89 2.18 -33.41
N ILE A 182 -0.46 0.94 -33.48
CA ILE A 182 -1.21 -0.23 -33.02
C ILE A 182 -0.76 -0.58 -31.60
N VAL A 183 -1.74 -0.77 -30.70
CA VAL A 183 -1.51 -1.11 -29.31
C VAL A 183 -1.08 -2.58 -29.19
N THR A 184 0.08 -2.82 -28.59
CA THR A 184 0.64 -4.16 -28.35
C THR A 184 0.61 -4.59 -26.89
N GLY A 185 0.56 -3.63 -25.94
CA GLY A 185 0.50 -3.89 -24.51
C GLY A 185 -0.34 -2.85 -23.77
N VAL A 186 -1.12 -3.29 -22.77
CA VAL A 186 -2.04 -2.47 -21.99
C VAL A 186 -1.83 -2.65 -20.48
N GLY A 187 -2.19 -1.66 -19.70
CA GLY A 187 -2.20 -1.72 -18.22
C GLY A 187 -0.84 -2.09 -17.64
N ASN A 188 -0.81 -3.13 -16.81
CA ASN A 188 0.39 -3.61 -16.15
C ASN A 188 1.41 -4.29 -17.08
N GLU A 189 1.00 -4.68 -18.28
CA GLU A 189 1.91 -5.26 -19.27
C GLU A 189 2.77 -4.21 -19.97
N THR A 190 2.36 -2.93 -19.92
CA THR A 190 3.15 -1.83 -20.48
C THR A 190 4.47 -1.66 -19.72
N TYR A 191 5.47 -1.09 -20.38
CA TYR A 191 6.75 -0.77 -19.75
C TYR A 191 6.57 0.13 -18.52
N TYR A 192 5.74 1.17 -18.67
CA TYR A 192 5.36 2.05 -17.54
C TYR A 192 4.63 1.29 -16.43
N GLY A 193 3.71 0.38 -16.78
CA GLY A 193 2.97 -0.44 -15.82
C GLY A 193 3.87 -1.35 -14.98
N LYS A 194 4.89 -1.94 -15.60
CA LYS A 194 5.91 -2.76 -14.90
C LYS A 194 6.72 -1.92 -13.90
N ILE A 195 7.19 -0.75 -14.32
CA ILE A 195 7.89 0.19 -13.43
C ILE A 195 6.98 0.60 -12.26
N ALA A 196 5.73 0.97 -12.54
CA ALA A 196 4.78 1.38 -11.53
C ALA A 196 4.50 0.26 -10.52
N LYS A 197 4.40 -0.99 -10.98
CA LYS A 197 4.25 -2.17 -10.11
C LYS A 197 5.48 -2.38 -9.23
N ASP A 198 6.68 -2.33 -9.81
CA ASP A 198 7.94 -2.50 -9.08
C ASP A 198 8.13 -1.44 -7.98
N ILE A 199 7.73 -0.19 -8.26
CA ILE A 199 7.75 0.89 -7.27
C ILE A 199 6.73 0.64 -6.15
N GLN A 200 5.53 0.15 -6.46
CA GLN A 200 4.49 -0.16 -5.47
C GLN A 200 4.89 -1.31 -4.55
N GLU A 201 5.53 -2.34 -5.09
CA GLU A 201 5.98 -3.51 -4.30
C GLU A 201 7.19 -3.18 -3.43
N LYS A 202 8.04 -2.26 -3.86
CA LYS A 202 9.32 -1.92 -3.22
C LYS A 202 9.34 -0.55 -2.53
N THR A 203 8.18 0.09 -2.30
CA THR A 203 8.21 1.39 -1.60
C THR A 203 8.82 1.18 -0.21
N PRO A 204 10.10 1.50 0.01
CA PRO A 204 10.67 1.41 1.35
C PRO A 204 9.95 2.43 2.24
N ASP A 205 9.73 2.05 3.48
CA ASP A 205 9.25 3.00 4.48
C ASP A 205 10.10 4.28 4.42
N SER A 206 9.45 5.43 4.54
CA SER A 206 10.15 6.72 4.58
C SER A 206 11.32 6.67 5.57
N PRO A 207 12.48 7.29 5.27
CA PRO A 207 13.62 7.32 6.19
C PRO A 207 13.24 7.79 7.59
N LEU A 208 12.30 8.72 7.71
CA LEU A 208 11.74 9.17 8.97
C LEU A 208 10.96 8.06 9.68
N LYS A 209 10.09 7.34 8.98
CA LYS A 209 9.32 6.22 9.52
C LYS A 209 10.23 5.10 10.02
N ASN A 210 11.31 4.80 9.28
CA ASN A 210 12.30 3.82 9.71
C ASN A 210 13.05 4.27 10.97
N ARG A 211 13.45 5.52 11.07
CA ARG A 211 14.10 6.06 12.28
C ARG A 211 13.16 6.01 13.49
N LEU A 212 11.87 6.36 13.30
CA LEU A 212 10.86 6.27 14.35
C LEU A 212 10.61 4.83 14.78
N LYS A 213 10.58 3.86 13.85
CA LYS A 213 10.49 2.43 14.18
C LYS A 213 11.68 1.96 15.01
N VAL A 214 12.91 2.35 14.62
CA VAL A 214 14.13 2.00 15.37
C VAL A 214 14.11 2.62 16.76
N LEU A 215 13.72 3.89 16.87
CA LEU A 215 13.59 4.58 18.17
C LEU A 215 12.52 3.92 19.05
N GLY A 216 11.36 3.58 18.48
CA GLY A 216 10.30 2.87 19.19
C GLY A 216 10.76 1.49 19.68
N ALA A 217 11.46 0.74 18.85
CA ALA A 217 12.05 -0.56 19.25
C ALA A 217 13.09 -0.41 20.35
N PHE A 218 13.91 0.64 20.32
CA PHE A 218 14.90 0.94 21.36
C PHE A 218 14.22 1.27 22.70
N ILE A 219 13.20 2.15 22.68
CA ILE A 219 12.42 2.49 23.89
C ILE A 219 11.73 1.24 24.45
N SER A 220 11.13 0.41 23.59
CA SER A 220 10.50 -0.84 23.99
C SER A 220 11.50 -1.79 24.66
N LYS A 221 12.72 -1.91 24.11
CA LYS A 221 13.78 -2.74 24.68
C LYS A 221 14.18 -2.27 26.07
N ILE A 222 14.33 -0.97 26.28
CA ILE A 222 14.60 -0.40 27.62
C ILE A 222 13.43 -0.71 28.56
N GLY A 223 12.19 -0.51 28.11
CA GLY A 223 10.99 -0.82 28.89
C GLY A 223 10.95 -2.28 29.36
N TYR A 224 11.26 -3.23 28.48
CA TYR A 224 11.34 -4.65 28.86
C TYR A 224 12.44 -4.93 29.88
N ILE A 225 13.63 -4.30 29.74
CA ILE A 225 14.71 -4.44 30.70
C ILE A 225 14.28 -3.89 32.06
N CYS A 226 13.69 -2.69 32.10
CA CYS A 226 13.19 -2.11 33.35
C CYS A 226 12.10 -2.97 33.98
N ALA A 227 11.15 -3.47 33.21
CA ALA A 227 10.12 -4.39 33.72
C ALA A 227 10.72 -5.66 34.32
N PHE A 228 11.71 -6.25 33.66
CA PHE A 228 12.43 -7.41 34.17
C PHE A 228 13.14 -7.10 35.48
N LEU A 229 13.82 -5.96 35.57
CA LEU A 229 14.50 -5.55 36.82
C LEU A 229 13.52 -5.33 37.99
N VAL A 230 12.34 -4.76 37.70
CA VAL A 230 11.27 -4.60 38.70
C VAL A 230 10.79 -5.95 39.21
N ILE A 231 10.55 -6.92 38.30
CA ILE A 231 10.13 -8.27 38.68
C ILE A 231 11.21 -8.95 39.54
N VAL A 232 12.47 -8.86 39.12
CA VAL A 232 13.59 -9.44 39.90
C VAL A 232 13.71 -8.77 41.26
N SER A 233 13.61 -7.44 41.34
CA SER A 233 13.65 -6.69 42.61
C SER A 233 12.47 -7.07 43.51
N TYR A 234 11.28 -7.23 42.95
CA TYR A 234 10.10 -7.66 43.70
C TYR A 234 10.28 -9.07 44.24
N LEU A 235 10.71 -10.02 43.41
CA LEU A 235 11.00 -11.39 43.83
C LEU A 235 12.09 -11.44 44.92
N PHE A 236 13.16 -10.66 44.74
CA PHE A 236 14.23 -10.55 45.76
C PHE A 236 13.69 -10.03 47.09
N ASN A 237 12.88 -8.97 47.08
CA ASN A 237 12.27 -8.44 48.28
C ASN A 237 11.39 -9.48 48.99
N VAL A 238 10.51 -10.15 48.21
CA VAL A 238 9.60 -11.16 48.77
C VAL A 238 10.35 -12.38 49.29
N VAL A 239 11.35 -12.88 48.57
CA VAL A 239 12.05 -14.12 48.94
C VAL A 239 13.09 -13.88 50.02
N VAL A 240 13.85 -12.80 49.92
CA VAL A 240 15.01 -12.56 50.84
C VAL A 240 14.62 -11.71 52.04
N VAL A 241 13.91 -10.58 51.80
CA VAL A 241 13.64 -9.61 52.84
C VAL A 241 12.45 -10.03 53.71
N GLN A 242 11.34 -10.46 53.09
CA GLN A 242 10.13 -10.80 53.85
C GLN A 242 10.11 -12.25 54.38
N ASN A 243 10.69 -13.20 53.67
CA ASN A 243 10.62 -14.62 54.03
C ASN A 243 11.95 -15.23 54.49
N ASN A 244 13.04 -14.47 54.62
CA ASN A 244 14.35 -14.92 55.13
C ASN A 244 14.84 -16.25 54.53
N PHE A 245 14.64 -16.49 53.24
CA PHE A 245 14.93 -17.75 52.53
C PHE A 245 14.16 -18.98 53.05
N ASP A 246 13.03 -18.81 53.75
CA ASP A 246 12.22 -19.92 54.20
C ASP A 246 11.51 -20.59 52.97
N LEU A 247 12.10 -21.74 52.56
CA LEU A 247 11.65 -22.51 51.39
C LEU A 247 10.18 -22.96 51.47
N ASP A 248 9.67 -23.19 52.71
CA ASP A 248 8.29 -23.63 52.89
C ASP A 248 7.31 -22.47 52.70
N LYS A 249 7.66 -21.27 53.12
CA LYS A 249 6.85 -20.07 52.84
C LYS A 249 6.87 -19.69 51.34
N ILE A 250 8.04 -19.84 50.69
CA ILE A 250 8.19 -19.61 49.26
C ILE A 250 7.34 -20.62 48.45
N LYS A 251 7.36 -21.90 48.85
CA LYS A 251 6.49 -22.93 48.24
C LYS A 251 4.99 -22.65 48.44
N LEU A 252 4.61 -22.17 49.62
CA LEU A 252 3.23 -21.77 49.92
C LEU A 252 2.81 -20.59 49.03
N MET A 253 3.64 -19.58 48.85
CA MET A 253 3.39 -18.46 47.93
C MET A 253 3.32 -18.89 46.47
N LEU A 254 4.27 -19.71 46.01
CA LEU A 254 4.25 -20.26 44.65
C LEU A 254 3.07 -21.25 44.46
N GLY A 255 2.66 -21.94 45.50
CA GLY A 255 1.49 -22.81 45.51
C GLY A 255 0.18 -22.04 45.43
N SER A 256 0.07 -20.87 46.06
CA SER A 256 -1.08 -20.00 45.95
C SER A 256 -1.22 -19.41 44.54
N PHE A 257 -0.12 -19.25 43.80
CA PHE A 257 -0.18 -18.98 42.33
C PHE A 257 -0.76 -20.14 41.53
N LYS A 258 -0.62 -21.37 41.99
CA LYS A 258 -1.14 -22.58 41.34
C LYS A 258 -2.64 -22.82 41.60
N THR A 259 -3.15 -22.31 42.71
CA THR A 259 -4.60 -22.39 43.04
C THR A 259 -5.43 -21.31 42.37
N PHE A 260 -4.81 -20.43 41.59
CA PHE A 260 -5.49 -19.40 40.79
C PHE A 260 -5.84 -19.87 39.37
N THR A 261 -5.71 -21.18 39.07
CA THR A 261 -6.37 -21.73 37.87
C THR A 261 -7.82 -21.99 38.24
N PRO A 262 -8.79 -21.20 37.71
CA PRO A 262 -10.19 -21.55 37.87
C PRO A 262 -10.43 -22.89 37.19
N HIS A 263 -11.15 -23.76 37.86
CA HIS A 263 -11.72 -24.96 37.28
C HIS A 263 -12.47 -24.58 35.99
N LEU A 264 -11.98 -24.99 34.83
CA LEU A 264 -12.72 -25.23 33.61
C LEU A 264 -12.87 -26.70 33.46
#